data_2ba7ce711fa972ffbee068644d69b8ec
#
_entry.id   2ba7ce711fa972ffbee068644d69b8ec
#
_cell.length_a   1.000
_cell.length_b   1.000
_cell.length_c   1.000
_cell.angle_alpha   90.00
_cell.angle_beta   90.00
_cell.angle_gamma   90.00
#
_symmetry.space_group_name_H-M   'P 1'
#
loop_
_entity.id
_entity.type
_entity.pdbx_description
1 polymer ?
#
loop_
_entity_poly.entity_id
_entity_poly.type
_entity_poly.pdbx_seq_one_letter_code
_entity_poly.pdbx_strand_id
1 'polypeptide(L)'
;MSQLLEEILSKDNMRRAYKKVKANKGASGIDGIGYNEIDEYLKENWETIKDRIRRRKYKPKPVRRVEIPKPNGGVRNLGIPTIVDRIIQEAMVQVLTPIAEPYFSEYSYGFRPKRKAQQVVMKLLEYFNDGYTYVVDIDPEKFFDNVPQDKLMTLVGKIIRDPDTESLIRKYLNAGVMIGGKYEKTEQGTPQGGCISPLLSNIMLNELDKELEARKLHFVRYADDSVIAVKSSAAANRVMHTITKWIEKKLGLRVNATKTKVTKPMNLKYLGFGFWKGKEGWKARPHQDSVARFKRKLKKLTKRNWSVSMDYRIERLNQVIRGWINYFRIGSMKKHLTKIDEHLRTRMRIVIWKQWKKPGKRHWGLRKLGAPEWMARQSVGFGDHYQAVAKTTGLHLINKEILARRGLLSCVDYYLK
;
A
#
# COMPACT_ATOMS: atom_id res chain seq x y z
N MET A 1 4.22 -29.73 24.67
CA MET A 1 3.75 -28.41 24.18
C MET A 1 4.93 -27.47 24.21
N SER A 2 5.15 -26.75 23.13
CA SER A 2 6.35 -25.91 23.00
C SER A 2 6.20 -24.58 23.75
N GLN A 3 7.32 -24.06 24.24
CA GLN A 3 7.37 -22.76 24.90
C GLN A 3 6.96 -21.63 23.96
N LEU A 4 7.33 -21.72 22.66
CA LEU A 4 7.02 -20.73 21.65
C LEU A 4 5.51 -20.65 21.39
N LEU A 5 4.82 -21.79 21.29
CA LEU A 5 3.37 -21.80 21.14
C LEU A 5 2.65 -21.19 22.36
N GLU A 6 3.13 -21.45 23.58
CA GLU A 6 2.57 -20.84 24.79
C GLU A 6 2.81 -19.32 24.83
N GLU A 7 3.96 -18.84 24.36
CA GLU A 7 4.21 -17.41 24.20
C GLU A 7 3.22 -16.77 23.21
N ILE A 8 2.98 -17.43 22.07
CA ILE A 8 1.99 -16.97 21.08
C ILE A 8 0.60 -16.88 21.72
N LEU A 9 0.19 -17.88 22.50
CA LEU A 9 -1.12 -17.98 23.14
C LEU A 9 -1.21 -17.22 24.48
N SER A 10 -0.13 -16.56 24.91
CA SER A 10 -0.12 -15.80 26.16
C SER A 10 -1.18 -14.69 26.15
N LYS A 11 -1.76 -14.41 27.32
CA LYS A 11 -2.85 -13.46 27.50
C LYS A 11 -2.48 -12.06 26.93
N ASP A 12 -1.28 -11.60 27.21
CA ASP A 12 -0.83 -10.28 26.78
C ASP A 12 -0.60 -10.20 25.27
N ASN A 13 -0.02 -11.23 24.67
CA ASN A 13 0.18 -11.30 23.23
C ASN A 13 -1.16 -11.36 22.48
N MET A 14 -2.06 -12.24 22.92
CA MET A 14 -3.41 -12.36 22.34
C MET A 14 -4.21 -11.07 22.47
N ARG A 15 -4.12 -10.37 23.60
CA ARG A 15 -4.79 -9.08 23.81
C ARG A 15 -4.29 -8.00 22.84
N ARG A 16 -2.99 -7.95 22.59
CA ARG A 16 -2.40 -7.03 21.59
C ARG A 16 -2.88 -7.35 20.19
N ALA A 17 -2.85 -8.63 19.81
CA ALA A 17 -3.33 -9.11 18.51
C ALA A 17 -4.82 -8.79 18.30
N TYR A 18 -5.66 -9.09 19.28
CA TYR A 18 -7.06 -8.77 19.27
C TYR A 18 -7.31 -7.25 19.06
N LYS A 19 -6.66 -6.39 19.86
CA LYS A 19 -6.81 -4.93 19.73
C LYS A 19 -6.43 -4.44 18.33
N LYS A 20 -5.33 -4.96 17.77
CA LYS A 20 -4.85 -4.59 16.44
C LYS A 20 -5.83 -5.02 15.34
N VAL A 21 -6.33 -6.25 15.39
CA VAL A 21 -7.28 -6.76 14.39
C VAL A 21 -8.62 -6.02 14.49
N LYS A 22 -9.13 -5.80 15.70
CA LYS A 22 -10.41 -5.09 15.94
C LYS A 22 -10.35 -3.63 15.47
N ALA A 23 -9.24 -2.93 15.71
CA ALA A 23 -9.03 -1.55 15.27
C ALA A 23 -9.12 -1.36 13.75
N ASN A 24 -8.77 -2.39 12.96
CA ASN A 24 -8.85 -2.35 11.50
C ASN A 24 -10.28 -2.40 10.94
N LYS A 25 -11.30 -2.77 11.75
CA LYS A 25 -12.71 -2.88 11.35
C LYS A 25 -12.89 -3.61 10.01
N GLY A 26 -12.09 -4.66 9.79
CA GLY A 26 -12.07 -5.40 8.53
C GLY A 26 -13.35 -6.24 8.32
N ALA A 27 -13.64 -6.57 7.07
CA ALA A 27 -14.78 -7.41 6.70
C ALA A 27 -14.75 -8.80 7.40
N SER A 28 -15.92 -9.39 7.64
CA SER A 28 -16.08 -10.74 8.17
C SER A 28 -15.53 -11.80 7.20
N GLY A 29 -15.11 -12.95 7.75
CA GLY A 29 -14.74 -14.14 7.00
C GLY A 29 -15.96 -14.90 6.45
N ILE A 30 -15.80 -16.22 6.28
CA ILE A 30 -16.89 -17.11 5.82
C ILE A 30 -17.92 -17.36 6.90
N ASP A 31 -17.59 -17.12 8.17
CA ASP A 31 -18.49 -17.32 9.33
C ASP A 31 -19.45 -16.18 9.55
N GLY A 32 -19.32 -15.08 8.84
CA GLY A 32 -20.15 -13.90 8.98
C GLY A 32 -19.88 -13.06 10.22
N ILE A 33 -19.06 -13.54 11.17
CA ILE A 33 -18.78 -12.84 12.44
C ILE A 33 -18.02 -11.54 12.15
N GLY A 34 -18.64 -10.42 12.52
CA GLY A 34 -18.09 -9.08 12.35
C GLY A 34 -17.29 -8.59 13.57
N TYR A 35 -16.67 -7.41 13.43
CA TYR A 35 -15.89 -6.80 14.52
C TYR A 35 -16.75 -6.32 15.71
N ASN A 36 -18.05 -6.23 15.56
CA ASN A 36 -18.99 -5.90 16.64
C ASN A 36 -19.39 -7.14 17.46
N GLU A 37 -19.38 -8.32 16.85
CA GLU A 37 -19.86 -9.59 17.42
C GLU A 37 -18.72 -10.43 18.01
N ILE A 38 -17.49 -10.14 17.63
CA ILE A 38 -16.30 -10.95 17.99
C ILE A 38 -16.09 -11.04 19.51
N ASP A 39 -16.50 -10.05 20.28
CA ASP A 39 -16.29 -10.01 21.73
C ASP A 39 -17.08 -11.09 22.45
N GLU A 40 -18.38 -11.23 22.11
CA GLU A 40 -19.27 -12.24 22.67
C GLU A 40 -18.81 -13.63 22.23
N TYR A 41 -18.51 -13.78 20.94
CA TYR A 41 -18.00 -15.03 20.41
C TYR A 41 -16.73 -15.52 21.12
N LEU A 42 -15.77 -14.63 21.39
CA LEU A 42 -14.52 -14.99 22.07
C LEU A 42 -14.73 -15.30 23.56
N LYS A 43 -15.65 -14.63 24.23
CA LYS A 43 -15.97 -14.96 25.64
C LYS A 43 -16.41 -16.42 25.82
N GLU A 44 -17.20 -16.91 24.88
CA GLU A 44 -17.77 -18.26 24.94
C GLU A 44 -16.78 -19.32 24.42
N ASN A 45 -16.01 -19.00 23.39
CA ASN A 45 -15.29 -20.00 22.60
C ASN A 45 -13.77 -20.00 22.78
N TRP A 46 -13.19 -18.95 23.40
CA TRP A 46 -11.73 -18.78 23.41
C TRP A 46 -10.96 -19.91 24.09
N GLU A 47 -11.41 -20.39 25.26
CA GLU A 47 -10.71 -21.47 25.95
C GLU A 47 -10.75 -22.79 25.15
N THR A 48 -11.87 -23.07 24.50
CA THR A 48 -12.00 -24.24 23.60
C THR A 48 -11.07 -24.10 22.38
N ILE A 49 -10.99 -22.91 21.79
CA ILE A 49 -10.11 -22.64 20.65
C ILE A 49 -8.64 -22.87 21.07
N LYS A 50 -8.25 -22.30 22.20
CA LYS A 50 -6.91 -22.40 22.77
C LYS A 50 -6.51 -23.86 23.06
N ASP A 51 -7.41 -24.64 23.68
CA ASP A 51 -7.21 -26.06 23.92
C ASP A 51 -7.02 -26.85 22.60
N ARG A 52 -7.86 -26.57 21.60
CA ARG A 52 -7.70 -27.17 20.27
C ARG A 52 -6.38 -26.82 19.59
N ILE A 53 -5.89 -25.59 19.75
CA ILE A 53 -4.57 -25.19 19.21
C ILE A 53 -3.49 -25.98 19.92
N ARG A 54 -3.49 -26.04 21.25
CA ARG A 54 -2.54 -26.80 22.08
C ARG A 54 -2.47 -28.26 21.71
N ARG A 55 -3.60 -28.90 21.50
CA ARG A 55 -3.72 -30.30 21.08
C ARG A 55 -3.47 -30.53 19.59
N ARG A 56 -3.05 -29.55 18.83
CA ARG A 56 -2.92 -29.61 17.36
C ARG A 56 -4.23 -30.02 16.65
N LYS A 57 -5.39 -29.81 17.27
CA LYS A 57 -6.73 -30.15 16.71
C LYS A 57 -7.45 -28.94 16.11
N TYR A 58 -6.89 -27.74 16.25
CA TYR A 58 -7.46 -26.55 15.63
C TYR A 58 -7.42 -26.67 14.10
N LYS A 59 -8.55 -26.37 13.48
CA LYS A 59 -8.71 -26.34 12.01
C LYS A 59 -9.11 -24.92 11.61
N PRO A 60 -8.20 -24.13 11.00
CA PRO A 60 -8.54 -22.83 10.45
C PRO A 60 -9.69 -22.96 9.45
N LYS A 61 -10.56 -21.94 9.40
CA LYS A 61 -11.63 -21.90 8.42
C LYS A 61 -11.07 -21.47 7.05
N PRO A 62 -11.66 -21.93 5.93
CA PRO A 62 -11.29 -21.48 4.59
C PRO A 62 -11.38 -19.96 4.47
N VAL A 63 -10.49 -19.35 3.69
CA VAL A 63 -10.57 -17.89 3.44
C VAL A 63 -11.68 -17.59 2.43
N ARG A 64 -12.44 -16.52 2.67
CA ARG A 64 -13.45 -16.04 1.74
C ARG A 64 -12.79 -15.27 0.60
N ARG A 65 -12.94 -15.74 -0.63
CA ARG A 65 -12.39 -15.09 -1.83
C ARG A 65 -13.18 -13.82 -2.17
N VAL A 66 -12.44 -12.74 -2.43
CA VAL A 66 -12.98 -11.49 -2.97
C VAL A 66 -12.08 -11.02 -4.10
N GLU A 67 -12.66 -10.70 -5.24
CA GLU A 67 -11.95 -10.16 -6.38
C GLU A 67 -11.91 -8.64 -6.36
N ILE A 68 -10.71 -8.06 -6.40
CA ILE A 68 -10.52 -6.61 -6.44
C ILE A 68 -9.97 -6.22 -7.81
N PRO A 69 -10.65 -5.34 -8.58
CA PRO A 69 -10.16 -4.88 -9.87
C PRO A 69 -8.81 -4.18 -9.75
N LYS A 70 -7.86 -4.53 -10.61
CA LYS A 70 -6.58 -3.82 -10.73
C LYS A 70 -6.74 -2.56 -11.59
N PRO A 71 -5.99 -1.48 -11.31
CA PRO A 71 -6.05 -0.23 -12.10
C PRO A 71 -5.71 -0.40 -13.60
N ASN A 72 -4.93 -1.44 -13.92
CA ASN A 72 -4.43 -1.71 -15.27
C ASN A 72 -5.15 -2.90 -15.94
N GLY A 73 -6.33 -3.26 -15.45
CA GLY A 73 -7.07 -4.44 -15.90
C GLY A 73 -6.71 -5.72 -15.12
N GLY A 74 -7.58 -6.71 -15.20
CA GLY A 74 -7.48 -7.94 -14.42
C GLY A 74 -7.94 -7.78 -12.98
N VAL A 75 -7.86 -8.87 -12.21
CA VAL A 75 -8.31 -8.93 -10.81
C VAL A 75 -7.18 -9.32 -9.87
N ARG A 76 -7.30 -8.93 -8.62
CA ARG A 76 -6.49 -9.41 -7.51
C ARG A 76 -7.38 -10.27 -6.62
N ASN A 77 -6.98 -11.50 -6.42
CA ASN A 77 -7.67 -12.45 -5.57
C ASN A 77 -7.30 -12.20 -4.10
N LEU A 78 -8.19 -11.57 -3.33
CA LEU A 78 -7.99 -11.39 -1.90
C LEU A 78 -8.70 -12.49 -1.14
N GLY A 79 -8.01 -13.15 -0.21
CA GLY A 79 -8.60 -14.09 0.75
C GLY A 79 -8.87 -13.38 2.07
N ILE A 80 -10.09 -13.43 2.57
CA ILE A 80 -10.47 -12.84 3.85
C ILE A 80 -10.62 -13.97 4.88
N PRO A 81 -9.66 -14.17 5.82
CA PRO A 81 -9.79 -15.12 6.92
C PRO A 81 -10.87 -14.66 7.91
N THR A 82 -11.35 -15.56 8.75
CA THR A 82 -12.22 -15.19 9.88
C THR A 82 -11.51 -14.23 10.83
N ILE A 83 -12.26 -13.49 11.64
CA ILE A 83 -11.64 -12.58 12.60
C ILE A 83 -10.81 -13.35 13.63
N VAL A 84 -11.30 -14.51 14.07
CA VAL A 84 -10.56 -15.42 14.97
C VAL A 84 -9.22 -15.84 14.36
N ASP A 85 -9.23 -16.30 13.11
CA ASP A 85 -8.00 -16.72 12.42
C ASP A 85 -7.03 -15.52 12.23
N ARG A 86 -7.55 -14.32 11.97
CA ARG A 86 -6.70 -13.10 11.91
C ARG A 86 -6.07 -12.77 13.25
N ILE A 87 -6.79 -12.94 14.37
CA ILE A 87 -6.26 -12.70 15.71
C ILE A 87 -5.14 -13.70 16.02
N ILE A 88 -5.35 -14.99 15.75
CA ILE A 88 -4.34 -16.03 15.97
C ILE A 88 -3.12 -15.78 15.08
N GLN A 89 -3.31 -15.51 13.79
CA GLN A 89 -2.20 -15.20 12.86
C GLN A 89 -1.44 -13.94 13.28
N GLU A 90 -2.14 -12.89 13.74
CA GLU A 90 -1.50 -11.68 14.25
C GLU A 90 -0.67 -11.96 15.52
N ALA A 91 -1.19 -12.79 16.42
CA ALA A 91 -0.46 -13.21 17.61
C ALA A 91 0.82 -13.99 17.23
N MET A 92 0.74 -14.86 16.22
CA MET A 92 1.91 -15.53 15.65
C MET A 92 2.92 -14.53 15.07
N VAL A 93 2.46 -13.58 14.27
CA VAL A 93 3.32 -12.54 13.66
C VAL A 93 4.06 -11.73 14.71
N GLN A 94 3.42 -11.36 15.81
CA GLN A 94 4.05 -10.59 16.89
C GLN A 94 5.23 -11.31 17.54
N VAL A 95 5.15 -12.62 17.68
CA VAL A 95 6.20 -13.44 18.29
C VAL A 95 7.23 -13.91 17.26
N LEU A 96 6.79 -14.31 16.07
CA LEU A 96 7.68 -14.87 15.05
C LEU A 96 8.50 -13.82 14.30
N THR A 97 8.01 -12.57 14.19
CA THR A 97 8.74 -11.52 13.48
C THR A 97 10.09 -11.21 14.12
N PRO A 98 10.22 -10.99 15.45
CA PRO A 98 11.52 -10.80 16.08
C PRO A 98 12.50 -11.96 15.90
N ILE A 99 12.00 -13.20 15.83
CA ILE A 99 12.81 -14.41 15.60
C ILE A 99 13.33 -14.45 14.16
N ALA A 100 12.49 -14.08 13.19
CA ALA A 100 12.85 -14.14 11.78
C ALA A 100 13.69 -12.94 11.31
N GLU A 101 13.52 -11.77 11.92
CA GLU A 101 14.11 -10.50 11.49
C GLU A 101 15.65 -10.54 11.33
N PRO A 102 16.44 -11.20 12.24
CA PRO A 102 17.90 -11.30 12.11
C PRO A 102 18.37 -12.09 10.89
N TYR A 103 17.51 -12.91 10.31
CA TYR A 103 17.86 -13.72 9.12
C TYR A 103 17.69 -12.97 7.80
N PHE A 104 16.97 -11.85 7.82
CA PHE A 104 16.61 -11.12 6.59
C PHE A 104 17.71 -10.17 6.13
N SER A 105 17.91 -10.14 4.81
CA SER A 105 18.85 -9.22 4.15
C SER A 105 18.60 -7.76 4.51
N GLU A 106 19.68 -6.97 4.65
CA GLU A 106 19.63 -5.51 4.81
C GLU A 106 18.94 -4.80 3.62
N TYR A 107 18.95 -5.42 2.44
CA TYR A 107 18.37 -4.90 1.20
C TYR A 107 16.90 -5.28 0.99
N SER A 108 16.31 -6.02 1.95
CA SER A 108 14.88 -6.35 1.99
C SER A 108 14.14 -5.37 2.90
N TYR A 109 13.08 -4.74 2.40
CA TYR A 109 12.38 -3.66 3.13
C TYR A 109 10.89 -3.91 3.33
N GLY A 110 10.22 -4.62 2.42
CA GLY A 110 8.77 -4.83 2.47
C GLY A 110 8.34 -5.67 3.66
N PHE A 111 7.23 -5.30 4.30
CA PHE A 111 6.61 -6.02 5.42
C PHE A 111 7.49 -6.20 6.67
N ARG A 112 8.53 -5.40 6.82
CA ARG A 112 9.45 -5.46 7.96
C ARG A 112 9.26 -4.28 8.90
N PRO A 113 9.43 -4.47 10.23
CA PRO A 113 9.35 -3.39 11.19
C PRO A 113 10.43 -2.33 10.93
N LYS A 114 10.08 -1.05 11.13
CA LYS A 114 10.98 0.11 10.95
C LYS A 114 11.52 0.31 9.53
N ARG A 115 11.12 -0.50 8.54
CA ARG A 115 11.49 -0.36 7.13
C ARG A 115 10.38 0.37 6.34
N LYS A 116 10.77 1.21 5.38
CA LYS A 116 9.85 2.05 4.59
C LYS A 116 10.22 2.06 3.11
N ALA A 117 9.21 2.25 2.25
CA ALA A 117 9.40 2.36 0.81
C ALA A 117 10.38 3.47 0.41
N GLN A 118 10.44 4.57 1.17
CA GLN A 118 11.37 5.66 0.92
C GLN A 118 12.84 5.25 1.05
N GLN A 119 13.16 4.36 2.00
CA GLN A 119 14.53 3.86 2.18
C GLN A 119 15.00 3.07 0.96
N VAL A 120 14.09 2.29 0.35
CA VAL A 120 14.37 1.55 -0.89
C VAL A 120 14.71 2.50 -2.04
N VAL A 121 13.91 3.57 -2.19
CA VAL A 121 14.12 4.57 -3.24
C VAL A 121 15.43 5.32 -3.03
N MET A 122 15.78 5.65 -1.79
CA MET A 122 17.07 6.27 -1.47
C MET A 122 18.24 5.35 -1.79
N LYS A 123 18.13 4.06 -1.46
CA LYS A 123 19.18 3.07 -1.79
C LYS A 123 19.34 2.89 -3.30
N LEU A 124 18.26 2.90 -4.07
CA LEU A 124 18.35 2.89 -5.54
C LEU A 124 19.03 4.14 -6.10
N LEU A 125 18.75 5.32 -5.53
CA LEU A 125 19.42 6.57 -5.94
C LEU A 125 20.92 6.51 -5.66
N GLU A 126 21.35 5.94 -4.55
CA GLU A 126 22.75 5.68 -4.24
C GLU A 126 23.39 4.83 -5.36
N TYR A 127 22.82 3.68 -5.68
CA TYR A 127 23.32 2.82 -6.76
C TYR A 127 23.37 3.53 -8.11
N PHE A 128 22.36 4.31 -8.46
CA PHE A 128 22.34 5.04 -9.73
C PHE A 128 23.42 6.12 -9.79
N ASN A 129 23.70 6.81 -8.69
CA ASN A 129 24.78 7.79 -8.59
C ASN A 129 26.17 7.15 -8.62
N ASP A 130 26.29 5.90 -8.14
CA ASP A 130 27.52 5.09 -8.24
C ASP A 130 27.72 4.45 -9.64
N GLY A 131 26.87 4.82 -10.61
CA GLY A 131 27.00 4.40 -11.99
C GLY A 131 26.29 3.09 -12.36
N TYR A 132 25.50 2.48 -11.47
CA TYR A 132 24.69 1.29 -11.75
C TYR A 132 23.39 1.71 -12.46
N THR A 133 23.47 2.01 -13.76
CA THR A 133 22.39 2.65 -14.52
C THR A 133 21.62 1.71 -15.45
N TYR A 134 21.78 0.42 -15.30
CA TYR A 134 20.94 -0.60 -15.91
C TYR A 134 20.22 -1.38 -14.81
N VAL A 135 18.94 -1.55 -14.98
CA VAL A 135 18.04 -2.08 -13.96
C VAL A 135 17.37 -3.35 -14.47
N VAL A 136 17.47 -4.42 -13.71
CA VAL A 136 16.69 -5.64 -13.89
C VAL A 136 15.53 -5.58 -12.92
N ASP A 137 14.31 -5.47 -13.44
CA ASP A 137 13.05 -5.46 -12.69
C ASP A 137 12.47 -6.86 -12.75
N ILE A 138 12.41 -7.57 -11.61
CA ILE A 138 11.97 -8.97 -11.51
C ILE A 138 10.60 -9.01 -10.82
N ASP A 139 9.61 -9.57 -11.53
CA ASP A 139 8.23 -9.75 -11.04
C ASP A 139 7.90 -11.26 -11.01
N PRO A 140 7.89 -11.92 -9.84
CA PRO A 140 7.40 -13.28 -9.73
C PRO A 140 5.90 -13.35 -10.08
N GLU A 141 5.53 -14.30 -10.94
CA GLU A 141 4.15 -14.43 -11.41
C GLU A 141 3.22 -14.85 -10.28
N LYS A 142 2.24 -13.98 -9.94
CA LYS A 142 1.24 -14.26 -8.90
C LYS A 142 1.86 -14.89 -7.65
N PHE A 143 2.92 -14.29 -7.13
CA PHE A 143 3.78 -14.84 -6.08
C PHE A 143 2.97 -15.54 -4.97
N PHE A 144 2.02 -14.82 -4.35
CA PHE A 144 1.23 -15.37 -3.23
C PHE A 144 0.38 -16.59 -3.61
N ASP A 145 -0.04 -16.71 -4.87
CA ASP A 145 -0.84 -17.84 -5.35
C ASP A 145 0.03 -19.07 -5.72
N ASN A 146 1.32 -18.84 -6.00
CA ASN A 146 2.22 -19.87 -6.58
C ASN A 146 3.34 -20.35 -5.64
N VAL A 147 3.39 -19.91 -4.37
CA VAL A 147 4.42 -20.34 -3.42
C VAL A 147 4.33 -21.84 -3.18
N PRO A 148 5.41 -22.63 -3.42
CA PRO A 148 5.44 -24.06 -3.08
C PRO A 148 5.44 -24.25 -1.55
N GLN A 149 4.33 -24.74 -1.00
CA GLN A 149 4.11 -24.80 0.46
C GLN A 149 5.13 -25.68 1.18
N ASP A 150 5.55 -26.83 0.61
CA ASP A 150 6.53 -27.73 1.25
C ASP A 150 7.89 -27.08 1.36
N LYS A 151 8.31 -26.39 0.29
CA LYS A 151 9.55 -25.62 0.32
C LYS A 151 9.50 -24.49 1.32
N LEU A 152 8.40 -23.73 1.34
CA LEU A 152 8.19 -22.68 2.33
C LEU A 152 8.29 -23.26 3.76
N MET A 153 7.62 -24.36 4.04
CA MET A 153 7.67 -24.99 5.38
C MET A 153 9.05 -25.52 5.76
N THR A 154 9.83 -26.00 4.79
CA THR A 154 11.24 -26.35 5.02
C THR A 154 12.06 -25.14 5.46
N LEU A 155 11.81 -23.96 4.85
CA LEU A 155 12.50 -22.71 5.22
C LEU A 155 12.01 -22.17 6.58
N VAL A 156 10.71 -22.27 6.83
CA VAL A 156 10.11 -21.92 8.14
C VAL A 156 10.76 -22.75 9.25
N GLY A 157 10.88 -24.08 9.08
CA GLY A 157 11.49 -24.96 10.07
C GLY A 157 12.96 -24.65 10.37
N LYS A 158 13.72 -24.12 9.39
CA LYS A 158 15.11 -23.68 9.62
C LYS A 158 15.21 -22.47 10.55
N ILE A 159 14.19 -21.59 10.56
CA ILE A 159 14.17 -20.34 11.33
C ILE A 159 13.41 -20.51 12.63
N ILE A 160 12.20 -21.07 12.60
CA ILE A 160 11.31 -21.15 13.76
C ILE A 160 11.67 -22.31 14.68
N ARG A 161 12.01 -23.46 14.12
CA ARG A 161 12.45 -24.65 14.86
C ARG A 161 11.50 -25.08 15.98
N ASP A 162 10.20 -24.97 15.72
CA ASP A 162 9.14 -25.32 16.68
C ASP A 162 8.01 -26.09 16.01
N PRO A 163 7.94 -27.41 16.21
CA PRO A 163 6.98 -28.28 15.52
C PRO A 163 5.51 -27.94 15.78
N ASP A 164 5.17 -27.38 16.95
CA ASP A 164 3.78 -26.99 17.28
C ASP A 164 3.36 -25.79 16.46
N THR A 165 4.19 -24.76 16.41
CA THR A 165 3.97 -23.55 15.61
C THR A 165 4.01 -23.86 14.10
N GLU A 166 4.96 -24.67 13.65
CA GLU A 166 5.04 -25.11 12.25
C GLU A 166 3.79 -25.88 11.82
N SER A 167 3.26 -26.76 12.67
CA SER A 167 2.00 -27.46 12.43
C SER A 167 0.84 -26.48 12.26
N LEU A 168 0.78 -25.43 13.08
CA LEU A 168 -0.27 -24.42 12.98
C LEU A 168 -0.13 -23.58 11.70
N ILE A 169 1.09 -23.20 11.30
CA ILE A 169 1.35 -22.52 10.03
C ILE A 169 0.89 -23.38 8.86
N ARG A 170 1.26 -24.67 8.84
CA ARG A 170 0.85 -25.61 7.80
C ARG A 170 -0.67 -25.70 7.68
N LYS A 171 -1.39 -25.70 8.78
CA LYS A 171 -2.85 -25.72 8.77
C LYS A 171 -3.44 -24.46 8.17
N TYR A 172 -2.86 -23.27 8.38
CA TYR A 172 -3.27 -22.05 7.74
C TYR A 172 -3.02 -22.07 6.21
N LEU A 173 -1.91 -22.64 5.76
CA LEU A 173 -1.63 -22.80 4.33
C LEU A 173 -2.64 -23.75 3.66
N ASN A 174 -3.06 -24.81 4.37
CA ASN A 174 -3.99 -25.83 3.87
C ASN A 174 -5.46 -25.51 4.16
N ALA A 175 -5.80 -24.35 4.72
CA ALA A 175 -7.17 -24.02 5.11
C ALA A 175 -8.17 -24.00 3.94
N GLY A 176 -7.68 -23.82 2.71
CA GLY A 176 -8.50 -23.73 1.51
C GLY A 176 -9.15 -22.36 1.31
N VAL A 177 -9.90 -22.27 0.23
CA VAL A 177 -10.57 -21.04 -0.20
C VAL A 177 -12.03 -21.32 -0.47
N MET A 178 -12.91 -20.40 -0.08
CA MET A 178 -14.32 -20.42 -0.41
C MET A 178 -14.61 -19.47 -1.57
N ILE A 179 -15.04 -19.96 -2.72
CA ILE A 179 -15.36 -19.20 -3.93
C ILE A 179 -16.83 -19.42 -4.29
N GLY A 180 -17.64 -18.35 -4.23
CA GLY A 180 -19.06 -18.47 -4.58
C GLY A 180 -19.82 -19.53 -3.77
N GLY A 181 -19.43 -19.79 -2.53
CA GLY A 181 -20.04 -20.82 -1.67
C GLY A 181 -19.46 -22.23 -1.84
N LYS A 182 -18.52 -22.43 -2.77
CA LYS A 182 -17.84 -23.73 -2.97
C LYS A 182 -16.45 -23.73 -2.34
N TYR A 183 -16.10 -24.83 -1.66
CA TYR A 183 -14.78 -25.03 -1.09
C TYR A 183 -13.80 -25.52 -2.15
N GLU A 184 -12.63 -24.89 -2.19
CA GLU A 184 -11.50 -25.32 -3.00
C GLU A 184 -10.27 -25.53 -2.10
N LYS A 185 -9.65 -26.70 -2.22
CA LYS A 185 -8.40 -27.01 -1.52
C LYS A 185 -7.25 -26.20 -2.11
N THR A 186 -6.37 -25.73 -1.25
CA THR A 186 -5.12 -25.05 -1.65
C THR A 186 -3.93 -25.97 -1.48
N GLU A 187 -3.27 -26.34 -2.58
CA GLU A 187 -2.06 -27.20 -2.58
C GLU A 187 -0.78 -26.38 -2.70
N GLN A 188 -0.91 -25.12 -3.13
CA GLN A 188 0.17 -24.15 -3.24
C GLN A 188 -0.34 -22.76 -2.89
N GLY A 189 0.60 -21.84 -2.70
CA GLY A 189 0.32 -20.46 -2.36
C GLY A 189 0.16 -20.21 -0.87
N THR A 190 0.14 -18.92 -0.54
CA THR A 190 -0.22 -18.40 0.78
C THR A 190 -1.44 -17.50 0.61
N PRO A 191 -2.44 -17.56 1.50
CA PRO A 191 -3.65 -16.75 1.36
C PRO A 191 -3.31 -15.25 1.26
N GLN A 192 -3.62 -14.62 0.13
CA GLN A 192 -3.42 -13.20 -0.06
C GLN A 192 -4.43 -12.42 0.81
N GLY A 193 -3.98 -11.92 1.96
CA GLY A 193 -4.82 -11.24 2.98
C GLY A 193 -4.76 -11.88 4.36
N GLY A 194 -4.08 -13.01 4.53
CA GLY A 194 -3.71 -13.55 5.85
C GLY A 194 -2.67 -12.67 6.54
N CYS A 195 -2.80 -12.47 7.86
CA CYS A 195 -1.86 -11.63 8.61
C CYS A 195 -0.42 -12.19 8.59
N ILE A 196 -0.27 -13.53 8.54
CA ILE A 196 1.05 -14.19 8.54
C ILE A 196 1.71 -14.23 7.15
N SER A 197 0.94 -14.11 6.06
CA SER A 197 1.44 -14.26 4.69
C SER A 197 2.61 -13.32 4.34
N PRO A 198 2.66 -12.06 4.80
CA PRO A 198 3.81 -11.18 4.59
C PRO A 198 5.12 -11.70 5.21
N LEU A 199 5.06 -12.26 6.41
CA LEU A 199 6.23 -12.86 7.08
C LEU A 199 6.71 -14.09 6.32
N LEU A 200 5.80 -14.98 5.95
CA LEU A 200 6.11 -16.19 5.17
C LEU A 200 6.70 -15.84 3.79
N SER A 201 6.18 -14.79 3.16
CA SER A 201 6.73 -14.23 1.92
C SER A 201 8.20 -13.81 2.08
N ASN A 202 8.53 -13.11 3.15
CA ASN A 202 9.91 -12.70 3.43
C ASN A 202 10.82 -13.90 3.72
N ILE A 203 10.34 -14.91 4.45
CA ILE A 203 11.10 -16.14 4.70
C ILE A 203 11.43 -16.84 3.36
N MET A 204 10.46 -16.96 2.46
CA MET A 204 10.64 -17.60 1.15
C MET A 204 11.62 -16.82 0.27
N LEU A 205 11.45 -15.50 0.17
CA LEU A 205 12.26 -14.66 -0.72
C LEU A 205 13.63 -14.29 -0.15
N ASN A 206 13.88 -14.54 1.14
CA ASN A 206 15.19 -14.36 1.73
C ASN A 206 16.26 -15.28 1.10
N GLU A 207 15.86 -16.41 0.55
CA GLU A 207 16.78 -17.26 -0.21
C GLU A 207 17.24 -16.59 -1.51
N LEU A 208 16.35 -15.81 -2.17
CA LEU A 208 16.73 -14.97 -3.30
C LEU A 208 17.67 -13.85 -2.86
N ASP A 209 17.37 -13.19 -1.74
CA ASP A 209 18.22 -12.13 -1.21
C ASP A 209 19.65 -12.65 -0.94
N LYS A 210 19.78 -13.80 -0.29
CA LYS A 210 21.08 -14.47 -0.05
C LYS A 210 21.83 -14.80 -1.34
N GLU A 211 21.13 -15.27 -2.36
CA GLU A 211 21.75 -15.57 -3.68
C GLU A 211 22.26 -14.29 -4.34
N LEU A 212 21.49 -13.20 -4.27
CA LEU A 212 21.91 -11.91 -4.81
C LEU A 212 23.13 -11.34 -4.07
N GLU A 213 23.17 -11.48 -2.74
CA GLU A 213 24.31 -11.11 -1.91
C GLU A 213 25.56 -11.95 -2.22
N ALA A 214 25.41 -13.27 -2.33
CA ALA A 214 26.51 -14.18 -2.68
C ALA A 214 27.14 -13.84 -4.03
N ARG A 215 26.32 -13.36 -4.98
CA ARG A 215 26.80 -12.86 -6.29
C ARG A 215 27.31 -11.42 -6.24
N LYS A 216 27.31 -10.76 -5.08
CA LYS A 216 27.72 -9.37 -4.88
C LYS A 216 26.96 -8.39 -5.79
N LEU A 217 25.66 -8.66 -6.03
CA LEU A 217 24.80 -7.83 -6.84
C LEU A 217 24.20 -6.68 -6.00
N HIS A 218 24.07 -5.51 -6.61
CA HIS A 218 23.39 -4.36 -6.01
C HIS A 218 21.89 -4.50 -6.25
N PHE A 219 21.14 -4.74 -5.20
CA PHE A 219 19.70 -4.94 -5.31
C PHE A 219 18.93 -4.29 -4.16
N VAL A 220 17.63 -4.18 -4.34
CA VAL A 220 16.65 -3.86 -3.32
C VAL A 220 15.41 -4.70 -3.55
N ARG A 221 14.79 -5.14 -2.48
CA ARG A 221 13.50 -5.87 -2.54
C ARG A 221 12.47 -5.21 -1.64
N TYR A 222 11.26 -5.02 -2.16
CA TYR A 222 10.10 -4.59 -1.39
C TYR A 222 8.95 -5.58 -1.59
N ALA A 223 8.70 -6.44 -0.61
CA ALA A 223 7.80 -7.59 -0.72
C ALA A 223 8.26 -8.54 -1.84
N ASP A 224 7.44 -8.76 -2.86
CA ASP A 224 7.71 -9.57 -4.05
C ASP A 224 8.40 -8.81 -5.19
N ASP A 225 8.36 -7.47 -5.17
CA ASP A 225 9.02 -6.63 -6.17
C ASP A 225 10.53 -6.52 -5.90
N SER A 226 11.38 -7.03 -6.80
CA SER A 226 12.85 -7.00 -6.70
C SER A 226 13.47 -6.22 -7.85
N VAL A 227 14.41 -5.35 -7.53
CA VAL A 227 15.16 -4.53 -8.49
C VAL A 227 16.65 -4.74 -8.29
N ILE A 228 17.36 -5.12 -9.35
CA ILE A 228 18.82 -5.29 -9.36
C ILE A 228 19.44 -4.23 -10.26
N ALA A 229 20.45 -3.53 -9.77
CA ALA A 229 21.16 -2.49 -10.51
C ALA A 229 22.55 -2.98 -10.95
N VAL A 230 22.90 -2.76 -12.22
CA VAL A 230 24.18 -3.14 -12.81
C VAL A 230 24.72 -2.04 -13.72
N LYS A 231 26.01 -2.14 -14.12
CA LYS A 231 26.69 -1.08 -14.88
C LYS A 231 26.51 -1.15 -16.40
N SER A 232 26.14 -2.32 -16.97
CA SER A 232 26.02 -2.47 -18.42
C SER A 232 24.78 -3.26 -18.83
N SER A 233 24.33 -3.06 -20.07
CA SER A 233 23.22 -3.80 -20.67
C SER A 233 23.49 -5.30 -20.77
N ALA A 234 24.71 -5.67 -21.16
CA ALA A 234 25.11 -7.08 -21.24
C ALA A 234 25.05 -7.76 -19.86
N ALA A 235 25.53 -7.07 -18.80
CA ALA A 235 25.43 -7.57 -17.43
C ALA A 235 23.97 -7.71 -17.01
N ALA A 236 23.10 -6.74 -17.34
CA ALA A 236 21.68 -6.79 -16.99
C ALA A 236 20.98 -7.99 -17.63
N ASN A 237 21.19 -8.25 -18.92
CA ASN A 237 20.60 -9.38 -19.62
C ASN A 237 21.09 -10.72 -19.04
N ARG A 238 22.38 -10.84 -18.75
CA ARG A 238 22.96 -12.04 -18.13
C ARG A 238 22.38 -12.27 -16.73
N VAL A 239 22.31 -11.23 -15.89
CA VAL A 239 21.73 -11.32 -14.55
C VAL A 239 20.25 -11.70 -14.62
N MET A 240 19.47 -11.04 -15.48
CA MET A 240 18.06 -11.37 -15.68
C MET A 240 17.89 -12.85 -16.01
N HIS A 241 18.62 -13.37 -17.00
CA HIS A 241 18.52 -14.76 -17.40
C HIS A 241 18.92 -15.74 -16.29
N THR A 242 20.07 -15.50 -15.64
CA THR A 242 20.60 -16.42 -14.63
C THR A 242 19.77 -16.41 -13.33
N ILE A 243 19.27 -15.25 -12.92
CA ILE A 243 18.42 -15.13 -11.72
C ILE A 243 17.03 -15.70 -11.99
N THR A 244 16.43 -15.45 -13.16
CA THR A 244 15.15 -16.10 -13.54
C THR A 244 15.24 -17.61 -13.47
N LYS A 245 16.26 -18.21 -14.10
CA LYS A 245 16.50 -19.67 -14.02
C LYS A 245 16.71 -20.15 -12.58
N TRP A 246 17.41 -19.38 -11.77
CA TRP A 246 17.65 -19.73 -10.37
C TRP A 246 16.34 -19.70 -9.57
N ILE A 247 15.50 -18.66 -9.74
CA ILE A 247 14.19 -18.54 -9.07
C ILE A 247 13.31 -19.75 -9.42
N GLU A 248 13.24 -20.09 -10.72
CA GLU A 248 12.41 -21.21 -11.18
C GLU A 248 12.93 -22.56 -10.65
N LYS A 249 14.22 -22.81 -10.73
CA LYS A 249 14.83 -24.08 -10.32
C LYS A 249 14.90 -24.22 -8.79
N LYS A 250 15.33 -23.17 -8.10
CA LYS A 250 15.61 -23.23 -6.66
C LYS A 250 14.42 -22.86 -5.79
N LEU A 251 13.61 -21.89 -6.17
CA LEU A 251 12.42 -21.49 -5.43
C LEU A 251 11.14 -22.18 -5.93
N GLY A 252 11.13 -22.71 -7.15
CA GLY A 252 9.93 -23.28 -7.76
C GLY A 252 8.87 -22.20 -8.08
N LEU A 253 9.29 -20.96 -8.19
CA LEU A 253 8.44 -19.81 -8.54
C LEU A 253 8.57 -19.51 -10.03
N ARG A 254 7.46 -19.20 -10.69
CA ARG A 254 7.49 -18.72 -12.08
C ARG A 254 7.76 -17.22 -12.11
N VAL A 255 8.57 -16.79 -13.09
CA VAL A 255 8.83 -15.36 -13.30
C VAL A 255 7.99 -14.86 -14.47
N ASN A 256 7.35 -13.70 -14.30
CA ASN A 256 6.49 -13.10 -15.30
C ASN A 256 7.33 -12.53 -16.46
N ALA A 257 7.36 -13.23 -17.60
CA ALA A 257 8.15 -12.87 -18.76
C ALA A 257 7.78 -11.50 -19.38
N THR A 258 6.51 -11.06 -19.23
CA THR A 258 6.07 -9.77 -19.81
C THR A 258 6.39 -8.57 -18.94
N LYS A 259 6.55 -8.76 -17.63
CA LYS A 259 6.84 -7.68 -16.69
C LYS A 259 8.32 -7.63 -16.31
N THR A 260 8.98 -8.79 -16.23
CA THR A 260 10.44 -8.85 -15.99
C THR A 260 11.17 -8.26 -17.17
N LYS A 261 11.97 -7.24 -16.93
CA LYS A 261 12.62 -6.49 -18.00
C LYS A 261 13.91 -5.82 -17.57
N VAL A 262 14.77 -5.59 -18.55
CA VAL A 262 15.91 -4.69 -18.40
C VAL A 262 15.48 -3.28 -18.80
N THR A 263 15.77 -2.30 -17.97
CA THR A 263 15.41 -0.90 -18.21
C THR A 263 16.50 0.05 -17.71
N LYS A 264 16.40 1.33 -18.09
CA LYS A 264 17.20 2.41 -17.49
C LYS A 264 16.41 3.08 -16.35
N PRO A 265 17.08 3.72 -15.38
CA PRO A 265 16.41 4.38 -14.27
C PRO A 265 15.31 5.38 -14.69
N MET A 266 15.52 6.10 -15.81
CA MET A 266 14.52 7.06 -16.33
C MET A 266 13.17 6.41 -16.68
N ASN A 267 13.18 5.14 -17.07
CA ASN A 267 11.99 4.38 -17.48
C ASN A 267 11.48 3.47 -16.35
N LEU A 268 12.19 3.41 -15.21
CA LEU A 268 11.79 2.62 -14.07
C LEU A 268 10.64 3.30 -13.32
N LYS A 269 9.60 2.51 -13.04
CA LYS A 269 8.55 2.86 -12.09
C LYS A 269 8.63 1.89 -10.92
N TYR A 270 9.06 2.37 -9.77
CA TYR A 270 9.20 1.54 -8.59
C TYR A 270 8.52 2.18 -7.36
N LEU A 271 7.66 1.44 -6.69
CA LEU A 271 6.88 1.90 -5.54
C LEU A 271 6.15 3.25 -5.77
N GLY A 272 5.73 3.49 -7.01
CA GLY A 272 5.05 4.72 -7.41
C GLY A 272 5.99 5.90 -7.69
N PHE A 273 7.28 5.74 -7.51
CA PHE A 273 8.30 6.72 -7.89
C PHE A 273 8.78 6.47 -9.33
N GLY A 274 9.28 7.52 -9.96
CA GLY A 274 10.12 7.52 -11.14
C GLY A 274 11.42 8.25 -10.84
N PHE A 275 12.39 8.12 -11.73
CA PHE A 275 13.74 8.66 -11.54
C PHE A 275 14.10 9.60 -12.69
N TRP A 276 15.01 10.53 -12.46
CA TRP A 276 15.49 11.45 -13.46
C TRP A 276 16.90 11.92 -13.11
N LYS A 277 17.71 12.24 -14.11
CA LYS A 277 19.08 12.72 -13.93
C LYS A 277 19.08 14.25 -13.98
N GLY A 278 19.43 14.88 -12.88
CA GLY A 278 19.64 16.33 -12.78
C GLY A 278 21.14 16.69 -12.94
N LYS A 279 21.46 17.98 -12.76
CA LYS A 279 22.88 18.44 -12.82
C LYS A 279 23.73 17.81 -11.71
N GLU A 280 23.18 17.59 -10.52
CA GLU A 280 23.85 17.05 -9.33
C GLU A 280 23.72 15.51 -9.21
N GLY A 281 23.22 14.81 -10.24
CA GLY A 281 23.03 13.36 -10.23
C GLY A 281 21.56 12.92 -10.31
N TRP A 282 21.31 11.66 -9.98
CA TRP A 282 20.00 11.05 -10.01
C TRP A 282 19.12 11.49 -8.85
N LYS A 283 17.87 11.79 -9.15
CA LYS A 283 16.85 12.22 -8.19
C LYS A 283 15.54 11.45 -8.39
N ALA A 284 14.79 11.24 -7.33
CA ALA A 284 13.45 10.67 -7.41
C ALA A 284 12.40 11.75 -7.67
N ARG A 285 11.27 11.34 -8.24
CA ARG A 285 10.04 12.12 -8.37
C ARG A 285 8.84 11.19 -8.30
N PRO A 286 7.64 11.67 -7.96
CA PRO A 286 6.44 10.86 -8.14
C PRO A 286 6.28 10.47 -9.61
N HIS A 287 6.01 9.19 -9.88
CA HIS A 287 5.73 8.73 -11.24
C HIS A 287 4.44 9.39 -11.78
N GLN A 288 4.38 9.62 -13.10
CA GLN A 288 3.24 10.29 -13.74
C GLN A 288 1.88 9.65 -13.40
N ASP A 289 1.82 8.32 -13.31
CA ASP A 289 0.59 7.59 -12.91
C ASP A 289 0.18 7.91 -11.47
N SER A 290 1.16 8.09 -10.57
CA SER A 290 0.91 8.45 -9.17
C SER A 290 0.35 9.87 -9.06
N VAL A 291 0.90 10.80 -9.86
CA VAL A 291 0.37 12.16 -9.97
C VAL A 291 -1.04 12.17 -10.58
N ALA A 292 -1.27 11.38 -11.64
CA ALA A 292 -2.59 11.27 -12.27
C ALA A 292 -3.65 10.69 -11.31
N ARG A 293 -3.30 9.68 -10.52
CA ARG A 293 -4.18 9.12 -9.47
C ARG A 293 -4.50 10.14 -8.39
N PHE A 294 -3.51 10.91 -7.96
CA PHE A 294 -3.71 11.98 -6.98
C PHE A 294 -4.67 13.04 -7.50
N LYS A 295 -4.45 13.54 -8.73
CA LYS A 295 -5.34 14.49 -9.40
C LYS A 295 -6.78 13.97 -9.52
N ARG A 296 -6.96 12.69 -9.90
CA ARG A 296 -8.28 12.05 -9.96
C ARG A 296 -8.98 12.03 -8.61
N LYS A 297 -8.24 11.72 -7.53
CA LYS A 297 -8.79 11.68 -6.17
C LYS A 297 -9.21 13.08 -5.70
N LEU A 298 -8.39 14.10 -5.94
CA LEU A 298 -8.76 15.49 -5.66
C LEU A 298 -9.98 15.95 -6.50
N LYS A 299 -10.03 15.58 -7.80
CA LYS A 299 -11.18 15.86 -8.68
C LYS A 299 -12.47 15.23 -8.13
N LYS A 300 -12.42 14.00 -7.61
CA LYS A 300 -13.57 13.33 -6.99
C LYS A 300 -14.06 14.08 -5.75
N LEU A 301 -13.16 14.50 -4.86
CA LEU A 301 -13.48 15.22 -3.63
C LEU A 301 -13.95 16.67 -3.87
N THR A 302 -13.67 17.23 -5.04
CA THR A 302 -14.10 18.59 -5.44
C THR A 302 -15.20 18.57 -6.48
N LYS A 303 -15.98 17.49 -6.60
CA LYS A 303 -17.19 17.48 -7.41
C LYS A 303 -18.21 18.46 -6.82
N ARG A 304 -18.78 19.34 -7.67
CA ARG A 304 -19.79 20.36 -7.26
C ARG A 304 -21.11 19.76 -6.78
N ASN A 305 -21.44 18.56 -7.25
CA ASN A 305 -22.64 17.80 -6.90
C ASN A 305 -22.46 16.84 -5.72
N TRP A 306 -21.31 16.86 -5.05
CA TRP A 306 -21.13 16.12 -3.81
C TRP A 306 -21.66 16.94 -2.64
N SER A 307 -22.81 16.54 -2.14
CA SER A 307 -23.62 17.26 -1.12
C SER A 307 -23.06 17.01 0.30
N VAL A 308 -21.93 17.64 0.61
CA VAL A 308 -21.30 17.61 1.94
C VAL A 308 -20.96 19.02 2.40
N SER A 309 -20.78 19.21 3.72
CA SER A 309 -20.32 20.49 4.26
C SER A 309 -18.93 20.86 3.72
N MET A 310 -18.61 22.15 3.72
CA MET A 310 -17.29 22.63 3.28
C MET A 310 -16.20 22.12 4.21
N ASP A 311 -16.45 22.08 5.52
CA ASP A 311 -15.48 21.65 6.53
C ASP A 311 -15.13 20.16 6.36
N TYR A 312 -16.14 19.30 6.20
CA TYR A 312 -15.91 17.89 5.89
C TYR A 312 -15.13 17.69 4.60
N ARG A 313 -15.45 18.46 3.55
CA ARG A 313 -14.74 18.43 2.28
C ARG A 313 -13.26 18.79 2.43
N ILE A 314 -12.98 19.88 3.17
CA ILE A 314 -11.62 20.35 3.43
C ILE A 314 -10.86 19.32 4.27
N GLU A 315 -11.48 18.75 5.28
CA GLU A 315 -10.87 17.68 6.08
C GLU A 315 -10.45 16.49 5.21
N ARG A 316 -11.37 16.00 4.35
CA ARG A 316 -11.07 14.88 3.43
C ARG A 316 -9.99 15.23 2.40
N LEU A 317 -9.97 16.45 1.88
CA LEU A 317 -8.91 16.94 1.01
C LEU A 317 -7.56 16.94 1.73
N ASN A 318 -7.51 17.49 2.94
CA ASN A 318 -6.30 17.58 3.74
C ASN A 318 -5.73 16.19 4.09
N GLN A 319 -6.58 15.22 4.42
CA GLN A 319 -6.16 13.83 4.66
C GLN A 319 -5.45 13.25 3.41
N VAL A 320 -6.04 13.46 2.24
CA VAL A 320 -5.48 12.97 0.96
C VAL A 320 -4.19 13.71 0.60
N ILE A 321 -4.13 15.03 0.78
CA ILE A 321 -2.95 15.86 0.51
C ILE A 321 -1.79 15.44 1.41
N ARG A 322 -2.01 15.36 2.74
CA ARG A 322 -0.98 14.94 3.70
C ARG A 322 -0.46 13.55 3.39
N GLY A 323 -1.33 12.58 3.21
CA GLY A 323 -0.93 11.19 2.96
C GLY A 323 -0.09 11.05 1.68
N TRP A 324 -0.49 11.74 0.59
CA TRP A 324 0.24 11.67 -0.66
C TRP A 324 1.58 12.39 -0.59
N ILE A 325 1.63 13.61 -0.05
CA ILE A 325 2.87 14.40 0.05
C ILE A 325 3.87 13.73 1.00
N ASN A 326 3.43 13.23 2.15
CA ASN A 326 4.31 12.53 3.09
C ASN A 326 4.94 11.28 2.47
N TYR A 327 4.18 10.55 1.66
CA TYR A 327 4.72 9.37 0.96
C TYR A 327 5.79 9.74 -0.07
N PHE A 328 5.57 10.80 -0.85
CA PHE A 328 6.46 11.20 -1.93
C PHE A 328 7.47 12.31 -1.56
N ARG A 329 7.55 12.71 -0.30
CA ARG A 329 8.33 13.89 0.17
C ARG A 329 9.81 13.88 -0.24
N ILE A 330 10.43 12.72 -0.32
CA ILE A 330 11.83 12.57 -0.79
C ILE A 330 12.01 12.91 -2.28
N GLY A 331 10.93 12.98 -3.04
CA GLY A 331 10.94 13.22 -4.47
C GLY A 331 10.78 14.70 -4.84
N SER A 332 11.40 15.11 -5.93
CA SER A 332 11.27 16.47 -6.50
C SER A 332 9.88 16.66 -7.09
N MET A 333 9.02 17.47 -6.45
CA MET A 333 7.64 17.63 -6.91
C MET A 333 7.08 19.07 -6.87
N LYS A 334 7.87 20.07 -6.49
CA LYS A 334 7.42 21.47 -6.36
C LYS A 334 6.62 21.96 -7.58
N LYS A 335 7.16 21.79 -8.80
CA LYS A 335 6.49 22.20 -10.05
C LYS A 335 5.12 21.52 -10.26
N HIS A 336 5.03 20.23 -9.90
CA HIS A 336 3.76 19.49 -10.01
C HIS A 336 2.74 19.98 -8.98
N LEU A 337 3.17 20.23 -7.76
CA LEU A 337 2.30 20.68 -6.67
C LEU A 337 1.77 22.11 -6.94
N THR A 338 2.58 23.01 -7.50
CA THR A 338 2.12 24.34 -7.90
C THR A 338 0.92 24.26 -8.86
N LYS A 339 1.05 23.46 -9.93
CA LYS A 339 -0.06 23.26 -10.88
C LYS A 339 -1.28 22.58 -10.26
N ILE A 340 -1.06 21.69 -9.29
CA ILE A 340 -2.15 21.02 -8.56
C ILE A 340 -2.88 22.02 -7.66
N ASP A 341 -2.17 22.89 -6.95
CA ASP A 341 -2.76 23.93 -6.10
C ASP A 341 -3.59 24.94 -6.91
N GLU A 342 -3.11 25.36 -8.08
CA GLU A 342 -3.86 26.25 -9.00
C GLU A 342 -5.17 25.59 -9.44
N HIS A 343 -5.09 24.32 -9.87
CA HIS A 343 -6.26 23.57 -10.27
C HIS A 343 -7.22 23.35 -9.09
N LEU A 344 -6.71 23.04 -7.91
CA LEU A 344 -7.51 22.84 -6.70
C LEU A 344 -8.24 24.11 -6.29
N ARG A 345 -7.58 25.28 -6.32
CA ARG A 345 -8.23 26.58 -6.09
C ARG A 345 -9.39 26.84 -7.07
N THR A 346 -9.16 26.61 -8.35
CA THR A 346 -10.22 26.76 -9.37
C THR A 346 -11.42 25.85 -9.07
N ARG A 347 -11.17 24.60 -8.69
CA ARG A 347 -12.24 23.67 -8.33
C ARG A 347 -12.98 24.06 -7.05
N MET A 348 -12.26 24.60 -6.06
CA MET A 348 -12.88 25.07 -4.81
C MET A 348 -13.76 26.30 -5.06
N ARG A 349 -13.36 27.23 -5.94
CA ARG A 349 -14.20 28.34 -6.40
C ARG A 349 -15.52 27.82 -7.00
N ILE A 350 -15.47 26.82 -7.87
CA ILE A 350 -16.67 26.18 -8.46
C ILE A 350 -17.58 25.59 -7.37
N VAL A 351 -17.02 24.92 -6.37
CA VAL A 351 -17.80 24.34 -5.27
C VAL A 351 -18.47 25.45 -4.45
N ILE A 352 -17.74 26.49 -4.08
CA ILE A 352 -18.25 27.62 -3.29
C ILE A 352 -19.37 28.33 -4.07
N TRP A 353 -19.15 28.60 -5.35
CA TRP A 353 -20.14 29.21 -6.22
C TRP A 353 -21.43 28.38 -6.29
N LYS A 354 -21.34 27.08 -6.41
CA LYS A 354 -22.51 26.19 -6.38
C LYS A 354 -23.25 26.23 -5.04
N GLN A 355 -22.51 26.31 -3.92
CA GLN A 355 -23.11 26.40 -2.59
C GLN A 355 -23.85 27.72 -2.34
N TRP A 356 -23.43 28.80 -2.99
CA TRP A 356 -24.10 30.09 -2.87
C TRP A 356 -25.43 30.16 -3.64
N LYS A 357 -25.85 29.13 -4.31
CA LYS A 357 -27.14 28.88 -5.01
C LYS A 357 -27.77 30.08 -5.72
N LYS A 358 -28.24 31.09 -4.96
CA LYS A 358 -29.02 32.24 -5.46
C LYS A 358 -28.13 33.41 -5.84
N PRO A 359 -28.48 34.20 -6.90
CA PRO A 359 -27.71 35.35 -7.33
C PRO A 359 -27.41 36.35 -6.19
N GLY A 360 -28.38 36.70 -5.38
CA GLY A 360 -28.19 37.61 -4.25
C GLY A 360 -27.16 37.09 -3.23
N LYS A 361 -27.14 35.77 -2.97
CA LYS A 361 -26.11 35.17 -2.07
C LYS A 361 -24.74 35.16 -2.70
N ARG A 362 -24.63 34.98 -4.01
CA ARG A 362 -23.38 35.09 -4.78
C ARG A 362 -22.83 36.50 -4.72
N HIS A 363 -23.68 37.49 -4.99
CA HIS A 363 -23.36 38.90 -4.88
C HIS A 363 -22.87 39.27 -3.45
N TRP A 364 -23.68 38.97 -2.44
CA TRP A 364 -23.34 39.22 -1.05
C TRP A 364 -22.03 38.55 -0.66
N GLY A 365 -21.80 37.29 -1.06
CA GLY A 365 -20.55 36.54 -0.79
C GLY A 365 -19.31 37.22 -1.38
N LEU A 366 -19.40 37.73 -2.62
CA LEU A 366 -18.31 38.46 -3.25
C LEU A 366 -18.06 39.82 -2.56
N ARG A 367 -19.13 40.58 -2.22
CA ARG A 367 -19.02 41.84 -1.47
C ARG A 367 -18.33 41.63 -0.11
N LYS A 368 -18.70 40.56 0.62
CA LYS A 368 -18.06 40.17 1.88
C LYS A 368 -16.56 39.84 1.73
N LEU A 369 -16.15 39.37 0.56
CA LEU A 369 -14.74 39.12 0.22
C LEU A 369 -13.98 40.37 -0.25
N GLY A 370 -14.64 41.54 -0.26
CA GLY A 370 -14.05 42.82 -0.67
C GLY A 370 -14.16 43.16 -2.16
N ALA A 371 -15.04 42.44 -2.93
CA ALA A 371 -15.30 42.79 -4.34
C ALA A 371 -15.96 44.14 -4.44
N PRO A 372 -15.53 45.06 -5.34
CA PRO A 372 -16.29 46.22 -5.72
C PRO A 372 -17.65 45.82 -6.33
N GLU A 373 -18.64 46.73 -6.30
CA GLU A 373 -20.01 46.46 -6.76
C GLU A 373 -20.04 45.96 -8.22
N TRP A 374 -19.34 46.68 -9.12
CA TRP A 374 -19.26 46.30 -10.51
C TRP A 374 -18.71 44.91 -10.75
N MET A 375 -17.67 44.51 -9.99
CA MET A 375 -17.05 43.21 -10.10
C MET A 375 -17.98 42.09 -9.60
N ALA A 376 -18.71 42.34 -8.51
CA ALA A 376 -19.69 41.41 -7.96
C ALA A 376 -20.83 41.17 -8.98
N ARG A 377 -21.40 42.25 -9.55
CA ARG A 377 -22.46 42.17 -10.58
C ARG A 377 -21.97 41.41 -11.81
N GLN A 378 -20.80 41.77 -12.35
CA GLN A 378 -20.20 41.08 -13.50
C GLN A 378 -20.07 39.59 -13.27
N SER A 379 -19.52 39.17 -12.10
CA SER A 379 -19.34 37.75 -11.76
C SER A 379 -20.68 37.00 -11.62
N VAL A 380 -21.71 37.65 -11.05
CA VAL A 380 -23.05 37.06 -10.92
C VAL A 380 -23.72 36.91 -12.28
N GLY A 381 -23.49 37.81 -13.24
CA GLY A 381 -24.01 37.73 -14.60
C GLY A 381 -23.63 36.46 -15.37
N PHE A 382 -22.53 35.82 -15.02
CA PHE A 382 -22.18 34.51 -15.58
C PHE A 382 -23.08 33.35 -15.12
N GLY A 383 -23.93 33.53 -14.11
CA GLY A 383 -24.91 32.54 -13.69
C GLY A 383 -24.28 31.19 -13.32
N ASP A 384 -24.71 30.12 -13.98
CA ASP A 384 -24.25 28.75 -13.74
C ASP A 384 -23.13 28.28 -14.68
N HIS A 385 -22.49 29.19 -15.42
CA HIS A 385 -21.31 28.91 -16.23
C HIS A 385 -20.06 28.75 -15.35
N TYR A 386 -20.04 27.71 -14.49
CA TYR A 386 -19.09 27.49 -13.40
C TYR A 386 -17.61 27.60 -13.78
N GLN A 387 -17.23 27.17 -15.00
CA GLN A 387 -15.84 27.24 -15.45
C GLN A 387 -15.43 28.67 -15.81
N ALA A 388 -16.30 29.41 -16.43
CA ALA A 388 -16.08 30.83 -16.78
C ALA A 388 -16.01 31.66 -15.51
N VAL A 389 -17.00 31.51 -14.62
CA VAL A 389 -17.07 32.22 -13.34
C VAL A 389 -15.81 31.97 -12.46
N ALA A 390 -15.33 30.76 -12.39
CA ALA A 390 -14.14 30.42 -11.59
C ALA A 390 -12.87 31.13 -12.08
N LYS A 391 -12.86 31.67 -13.27
CA LYS A 391 -11.76 32.44 -13.87
C LYS A 391 -12.00 33.97 -13.84
N THR A 392 -13.14 34.43 -13.35
CA THR A 392 -13.40 35.87 -13.20
C THR A 392 -12.58 36.49 -12.09
N THR A 393 -12.29 37.79 -12.21
CA THR A 393 -11.56 38.53 -11.18
C THR A 393 -12.24 38.49 -9.82
N GLY A 394 -13.60 38.57 -9.79
CA GLY A 394 -14.36 38.46 -8.53
C GLY A 394 -14.15 37.14 -7.80
N LEU A 395 -14.12 36.00 -8.50
CA LEU A 395 -13.86 34.70 -7.87
C LEU A 395 -12.38 34.47 -7.56
N HIS A 396 -11.46 35.23 -8.17
CA HIS A 396 -10.06 35.20 -7.80
C HIS A 396 -9.80 35.75 -6.38
N LEU A 397 -10.73 36.53 -5.82
CA LEU A 397 -10.70 36.92 -4.41
C LEU A 397 -10.73 35.70 -3.46
N ILE A 398 -11.31 34.58 -3.91
CA ILE A 398 -11.17 33.29 -3.20
C ILE A 398 -9.78 32.74 -3.54
N ASN A 399 -8.78 33.36 -2.94
CA ASN A 399 -7.36 33.08 -3.13
C ASN A 399 -6.85 32.02 -2.16
N LYS A 400 -5.54 31.83 -2.13
CA LYS A 400 -4.86 30.87 -1.26
C LYS A 400 -5.10 31.20 0.22
N GLU A 401 -5.03 32.47 0.60
CA GLU A 401 -5.16 32.95 1.98
C GLU A 401 -6.58 32.73 2.50
N ILE A 402 -7.60 33.02 1.69
CA ILE A 402 -9.01 32.78 2.06
C ILE A 402 -9.29 31.28 2.25
N LEU A 403 -8.74 30.45 1.38
CA LEU A 403 -8.90 28.99 1.53
C LEU A 403 -8.11 28.44 2.72
N ALA A 404 -6.92 28.98 3.01
CA ALA A 404 -6.13 28.62 4.18
C ALA A 404 -6.83 29.00 5.49
N ARG A 405 -7.46 30.19 5.57
CA ARG A 405 -8.30 30.58 6.74
C ARG A 405 -9.45 29.63 6.99
N ARG A 406 -9.95 28.95 5.94
CA ARG A 406 -10.94 27.87 6.05
C ARG A 406 -10.33 26.51 6.34
N GLY A 407 -9.02 26.43 6.53
CA GLY A 407 -8.29 25.20 6.87
C GLY A 407 -7.81 24.37 5.70
N LEU A 408 -7.97 24.81 4.43
CA LEU A 408 -7.45 24.06 3.28
C LEU A 408 -5.93 24.19 3.19
N LEU A 409 -5.23 23.06 3.15
CA LEU A 409 -3.78 23.02 2.96
C LEU A 409 -3.41 23.37 1.51
N SER A 410 -2.37 24.18 1.34
CA SER A 410 -1.63 24.28 0.08
C SER A 410 -0.68 23.12 -0.03
N CYS A 411 -0.72 22.42 -1.15
CA CYS A 411 0.17 21.27 -1.41
C CYS A 411 1.64 21.69 -1.41
N VAL A 412 1.95 22.84 -2.03
CA VAL A 412 3.33 23.37 -2.09
C VAL A 412 3.83 23.74 -0.70
N ASP A 413 3.05 24.49 0.07
CA ASP A 413 3.47 24.95 1.39
C ASP A 413 3.67 23.77 2.34
N TYR A 414 2.79 22.77 2.26
CA TYR A 414 2.91 21.56 3.07
C TYR A 414 4.14 20.73 2.68
N TYR A 415 4.52 20.73 1.42
CA TYR A 415 5.73 20.04 0.93
C TYR A 415 7.01 20.74 1.38
N LEU A 416 7.02 22.08 1.43
CA LEU A 416 8.20 22.89 1.76
C LEU A 416 8.47 23.02 3.28
N LYS A 417 7.46 22.72 4.11
CA LYS A 417 7.62 22.55 5.57
C LYS A 417 8.37 21.27 5.91
#